data_8066cf3784dba9a44114cde0556013c3
#
_entry.id   8066cf3784dba9a44114cde0556013c3
#
_cell.length_a   1.000
_cell.length_b   1.000
_cell.length_c   1.000
_cell.angle_alpha   90.00
_cell.angle_beta   90.00
_cell.angle_gamma   90.00
#
_symmetry.space_group_name_H-M   'P 1'
#
loop_
_entity.id
_entity.type
_entity.pdbx_description
1 polymer ?
#
loop_
_entity_poly.entity_id
_entity_poly.type
_entity_poly.pdbx_seq_one_letter_code
_entity_poly.pdbx_strand_id
1 'polypeptide(L)'
;PCSILGKSILFLSRNKEFQYIPATTESEAIGLASGAYMAGRRPVVLMQNSGLGVSINALTSLVLLYKIPLFLVITWRGYGGNDAPEHLLMGKWMLDFLKVMNIPVMILSKDSNKNQIVNFAKKQKNQGITTALILKKGVIE
;
A
#
# COMPACT_ATOMS: atom_id res chain seq x y z
N PRO A 1 1.21 -11.44 -2.81
CA PRO A 1 0.41 -10.42 -3.46
C PRO A 1 -0.98 -10.95 -3.83
N CYS A 2 -1.97 -10.08 -3.71
CA CYS A 2 -3.37 -10.37 -3.96
C CYS A 2 -3.67 -10.50 -5.46
N SER A 3 -4.64 -11.35 -5.82
CA SER A 3 -5.11 -11.50 -7.22
C SER A 3 -5.54 -10.16 -7.87
N ILE A 4 -6.08 -9.23 -7.08
CA ILE A 4 -6.43 -7.87 -7.54
C ILE A 4 -5.20 -7.13 -8.13
N LEU A 5 -4.00 -7.41 -7.65
CA LEU A 5 -2.75 -6.81 -8.14
C LEU A 5 -2.10 -7.58 -9.30
N GLY A 6 -2.64 -8.72 -9.72
CA GLY A 6 -1.99 -9.63 -10.67
C GLY A 6 -1.53 -8.95 -11.95
N LYS A 7 -2.41 -8.21 -12.63
CA LYS A 7 -2.07 -7.48 -13.88
C LYS A 7 -1.04 -6.37 -13.62
N SER A 8 -1.17 -5.64 -12.50
CA SER A 8 -0.23 -4.57 -12.13
C SER A 8 1.17 -5.14 -11.85
N ILE A 9 1.26 -6.25 -11.13
CA ILE A 9 2.54 -6.93 -10.84
C ILE A 9 3.18 -7.44 -12.12
N LEU A 10 2.40 -8.06 -13.01
CA LEU A 10 2.91 -8.53 -14.30
C LEU A 10 3.46 -7.38 -15.15
N PHE A 11 2.76 -6.24 -15.17
CA PHE A 11 3.25 -5.03 -15.85
C PHE A 11 4.56 -4.52 -15.22
N LEU A 12 4.60 -4.38 -13.90
CA LEU A 12 5.79 -3.87 -13.20
C LEU A 12 7.00 -4.80 -13.35
N SER A 13 6.79 -6.12 -13.30
CA SER A 13 7.87 -7.12 -13.43
C SER A 13 8.51 -7.16 -14.83
N ARG A 14 7.77 -6.73 -15.87
CA ARG A 14 8.23 -6.72 -17.26
C ARG A 14 8.74 -5.35 -17.73
N ASN A 15 8.39 -4.29 -17.02
CA ASN A 15 8.75 -2.93 -17.41
C ASN A 15 10.11 -2.54 -16.80
N LYS A 16 11.11 -2.30 -17.64
CA LYS A 16 12.48 -1.97 -17.24
C LYS A 16 12.63 -0.59 -16.56
N GLU A 17 11.59 0.25 -16.63
CA GLU A 17 11.57 1.54 -15.93
C GLU A 17 11.39 1.38 -14.41
N PHE A 18 10.90 0.22 -13.97
CA PHE A 18 10.67 -0.09 -12.57
C PHE A 18 11.58 -1.22 -12.10
N GLN A 19 12.11 -1.07 -10.91
CA GLN A 19 12.76 -2.16 -10.21
C GLN A 19 11.71 -2.87 -9.33
N TYR A 20 11.13 -3.96 -9.83
CA TYR A 20 10.21 -4.78 -9.08
C TYR A 20 10.98 -5.79 -8.22
N ILE A 21 10.76 -5.75 -6.90
CA ILE A 21 11.40 -6.63 -5.92
C ILE A 21 10.31 -7.39 -5.17
N PRO A 22 10.16 -8.70 -5.37
CA PRO A 22 9.27 -9.52 -4.56
C PRO A 22 9.88 -9.71 -3.16
N ALA A 23 9.07 -9.52 -2.13
CA ALA A 23 9.42 -9.79 -0.74
C ALA A 23 8.69 -11.04 -0.23
N THR A 24 9.26 -11.77 0.71
CA THR A 24 8.65 -12.96 1.30
C THR A 24 7.55 -12.62 2.29
N THR A 25 7.65 -11.46 2.94
CA THR A 25 6.61 -10.94 3.84
C THR A 25 6.42 -9.45 3.62
N GLU A 26 5.26 -8.94 4.02
CA GLU A 26 4.98 -7.51 3.91
C GLU A 26 5.85 -6.67 4.86
N SER A 27 6.23 -7.20 6.01
CA SER A 27 7.19 -6.54 6.91
C SER A 27 8.57 -6.41 6.27
N GLU A 28 9.03 -7.43 5.53
CA GLU A 28 10.25 -7.35 4.73
C GLU A 28 10.12 -6.30 3.63
N ALA A 29 8.98 -6.26 2.92
CA ALA A 29 8.73 -5.24 1.91
C ALA A 29 8.82 -3.81 2.47
N ILE A 30 8.31 -3.58 3.68
CA ILE A 30 8.43 -2.30 4.39
C ILE A 30 9.91 -1.98 4.70
N GLY A 31 10.67 -2.96 5.16
CA GLY A 31 12.12 -2.81 5.43
C GLY A 31 12.91 -2.46 4.16
N LEU A 32 12.70 -3.22 3.08
CA LEU A 32 13.33 -2.98 1.77
C LEU A 32 12.98 -1.59 1.21
N ALA A 33 11.70 -1.20 1.30
CA ALA A 33 11.24 0.12 0.87
C ALA A 33 11.86 1.23 1.70
N SER A 34 11.98 1.05 3.02
CA SER A 34 12.63 2.02 3.91
C SER A 34 14.11 2.21 3.54
N GLY A 35 14.85 1.13 3.33
CA GLY A 35 16.24 1.18 2.87
C GLY A 35 16.39 1.82 1.50
N ALA A 36 15.51 1.51 0.55
CA ALA A 36 15.49 2.13 -0.77
C ALA A 36 15.24 3.64 -0.70
N TYR A 37 14.30 4.08 0.18
CA TYR A 37 14.06 5.50 0.41
C TYR A 37 15.31 6.20 0.98
N MET A 38 15.96 5.61 1.97
CA MET A 38 17.18 6.15 2.58
C MET A 38 18.33 6.24 1.55
N ALA A 39 18.34 5.37 0.55
CA ALA A 39 19.25 5.41 -0.60
C ALA A 39 18.81 6.38 -1.73
N GLY A 40 17.82 7.26 -1.48
CA GLY A 40 17.36 8.27 -2.42
C GLY A 40 16.36 7.77 -3.48
N ARG A 41 15.86 6.54 -3.37
CA ARG A 41 14.83 5.99 -4.26
C ARG A 41 13.43 6.41 -3.82
N ARG A 42 12.44 6.17 -4.67
CA ARG A 42 11.01 6.41 -4.38
C ARG A 42 10.25 5.09 -4.40
N PRO A 43 10.26 4.35 -3.30
CA PRO A 43 9.61 3.06 -3.25
C PRO A 43 8.09 3.18 -3.17
N VAL A 44 7.43 2.19 -3.76
CA VAL A 44 6.00 1.91 -3.61
C VAL A 44 5.86 0.49 -3.07
N VAL A 45 5.10 0.30 -2.01
CA VAL A 45 4.85 -1.02 -1.43
C VAL A 45 3.46 -1.48 -1.83
N LEU A 46 3.40 -2.64 -2.49
CA LEU A 46 2.16 -3.28 -2.90
C LEU A 46 1.83 -4.43 -1.94
N MET A 47 0.65 -4.41 -1.33
CA MET A 47 0.26 -5.47 -0.41
C MET A 47 -1.26 -5.72 -0.39
N GLN A 48 -1.66 -6.85 0.15
CA GLN A 48 -3.02 -7.10 0.58
C GLN A 48 -3.24 -6.48 1.96
N ASN A 49 -4.48 -6.16 2.33
CA ASN A 49 -4.79 -5.63 3.67
C ASN A 49 -4.41 -6.58 4.83
N SER A 50 -4.39 -7.90 4.63
CA SER A 50 -3.83 -8.83 5.62
C SER A 50 -2.36 -8.54 5.90
N GLY A 51 -1.60 -8.17 4.86
CA GLY A 51 -0.21 -7.76 4.98
C GLY A 51 -0.01 -6.47 5.77
N LEU A 52 -0.99 -5.56 5.77
CA LEU A 52 -0.98 -4.40 6.67
C LEU A 52 -0.96 -4.86 8.14
N GLY A 53 -1.78 -5.85 8.49
CA GLY A 53 -1.79 -6.42 9.85
C GLY A 53 -0.43 -6.98 10.27
N VAL A 54 0.21 -7.74 9.38
CA VAL A 54 1.57 -8.27 9.60
C VAL A 54 2.61 -7.15 9.72
N SER A 55 2.41 -6.04 9.04
CA SER A 55 3.37 -4.93 8.94
C SER A 55 3.24 -3.86 10.03
N ILE A 56 2.26 -3.94 10.94
CA ILE A 56 2.00 -2.88 11.93
C ILE A 56 3.27 -2.53 12.71
N ASN A 57 4.01 -3.52 13.19
CA ASN A 57 5.25 -3.26 13.93
C ASN A 57 6.32 -2.59 13.04
N ALA A 58 6.53 -3.05 11.82
CA ALA A 58 7.48 -2.43 10.90
C ALA A 58 7.08 -0.98 10.55
N LEU A 59 5.79 -0.71 10.39
CA LEU A 59 5.28 0.64 10.17
C LEU A 59 5.50 1.54 11.39
N THR A 60 5.16 1.10 12.59
CA THR A 60 5.24 1.92 13.80
C THR A 60 6.66 2.11 14.31
N SER A 61 7.47 1.04 14.34
CA SER A 61 8.81 1.04 14.94
C SER A 61 9.92 1.50 13.98
N LEU A 62 9.67 1.52 12.66
CA LEU A 62 10.62 1.99 11.66
C LEU A 62 10.06 3.18 10.89
N VAL A 63 8.99 3.00 10.14
CA VAL A 63 8.53 3.98 9.15
C VAL A 63 8.06 5.28 9.81
N LEU A 64 7.13 5.17 10.76
CA LEU A 64 6.54 6.34 11.41
C LEU A 64 7.50 6.97 12.43
N LEU A 65 8.23 6.15 13.19
CA LEU A 65 9.20 6.63 14.18
C LEU A 65 10.30 7.47 13.52
N TYR A 66 10.87 6.98 12.41
CA TYR A 66 11.95 7.66 11.67
C TYR A 66 11.43 8.58 10.57
N LYS A 67 10.11 8.77 10.47
CA LYS A 67 9.47 9.65 9.47
C LYS A 67 9.89 9.32 8.04
N ILE A 68 9.95 8.05 7.70
CA ILE A 68 10.27 7.55 6.36
C ILE A 68 8.99 7.62 5.52
N PRO A 69 8.88 8.49 4.50
CA PRO A 69 7.67 8.59 3.71
C PRO A 69 7.57 7.45 2.71
N LEU A 70 6.65 6.53 2.92
CA LEU A 70 6.33 5.45 1.98
C LEU A 70 5.00 5.70 1.28
N PHE A 71 4.88 5.21 0.05
CA PHE A 71 3.60 5.12 -0.66
C PHE A 71 3.12 3.67 -0.63
N LEU A 72 2.05 3.42 0.12
CA LEU A 72 1.46 2.10 0.27
C LEU A 72 0.30 1.95 -0.72
N VAL A 73 0.25 0.86 -1.44
CA VAL A 73 -0.89 0.46 -2.28
C VAL A 73 -1.47 -0.82 -1.70
N ILE A 74 -2.66 -0.73 -1.12
CA ILE A 74 -3.25 -1.80 -0.32
C ILE A 74 -4.54 -2.26 -0.97
N THR A 75 -4.66 -3.55 -1.32
CA THR A 75 -5.92 -4.11 -1.80
C THR A 75 -6.87 -4.39 -0.65
N TRP A 76 -8.15 -4.07 -0.83
CA TRP A 76 -9.17 -4.22 0.19
C TRP A 76 -9.94 -5.53 0.01
N ARG A 77 -9.41 -6.62 0.56
CA ARG A 77 -10.15 -7.87 0.71
C ARG A 77 -11.12 -7.75 1.89
N GLY A 78 -12.26 -8.41 1.80
CA GLY A 78 -13.33 -8.33 2.80
C GLY A 78 -14.19 -7.06 2.72
N TYR A 79 -13.98 -6.19 1.70
CA TYR A 79 -14.81 -5.01 1.50
C TYR A 79 -16.27 -5.39 1.25
N GLY A 80 -17.18 -4.73 1.99
CA GLY A 80 -18.63 -4.95 1.86
C GLY A 80 -19.12 -6.29 2.41
N GLY A 81 -18.28 -7.08 3.05
CA GLY A 81 -18.66 -8.36 3.67
C GLY A 81 -18.84 -9.53 2.68
N ASN A 82 -18.56 -9.34 1.40
CA ASN A 82 -18.67 -10.37 0.37
C ASN A 82 -17.29 -10.85 -0.09
N ASP A 83 -16.64 -11.63 0.76
CA ASP A 83 -15.32 -12.24 0.50
C ASP A 83 -15.17 -13.52 1.34
N ALA A 84 -14.05 -14.23 1.19
CA ALA A 84 -13.74 -15.40 2.00
C ALA A 84 -13.64 -15.02 3.50
N PRO A 85 -14.07 -15.89 4.42
CA PRO A 85 -14.19 -15.58 5.84
C PRO A 85 -12.94 -14.98 6.48
N GLU A 86 -11.77 -15.44 6.09
CA GLU A 86 -10.46 -14.99 6.59
C GLU A 86 -10.16 -13.52 6.27
N HIS A 87 -10.87 -12.93 5.31
CA HIS A 87 -10.68 -11.53 4.90
C HIS A 87 -11.63 -10.54 5.60
N LEU A 88 -12.72 -11.05 6.20
CA LEU A 88 -13.81 -10.18 6.66
C LEU A 88 -13.39 -9.24 7.79
N LEU A 89 -12.69 -9.76 8.81
CA LEU A 89 -12.26 -8.93 9.95
C LEU A 89 -11.22 -7.89 9.54
N MET A 90 -10.19 -8.29 8.78
CA MET A 90 -9.21 -7.35 8.27
C MET A 90 -9.83 -6.32 7.31
N GLY A 91 -10.80 -6.75 6.50
CA GLY A 91 -11.56 -5.84 5.65
C GLY A 91 -12.32 -4.77 6.42
N LYS A 92 -12.87 -5.14 7.59
CA LYS A 92 -13.58 -4.22 8.48
C LYS A 92 -12.64 -3.25 9.19
N TRP A 93 -11.48 -3.73 9.67
CA TRP A 93 -10.60 -2.95 10.56
C TRP A 93 -9.46 -2.19 9.87
N MET A 94 -9.18 -2.47 8.60
CA MET A 94 -8.05 -1.90 7.87
C MET A 94 -7.99 -0.37 7.97
N LEU A 95 -9.13 0.32 7.77
CA LEU A 95 -9.15 1.78 7.83
C LEU A 95 -8.91 2.32 9.24
N ASP A 96 -9.36 1.60 10.26
CA ASP A 96 -9.13 1.97 11.66
C ASP A 96 -7.65 1.85 12.03
N PHE A 97 -6.96 0.80 11.57
CA PHE A 97 -5.51 0.68 11.73
C PHE A 97 -4.75 1.84 11.08
N LEU A 98 -5.09 2.18 9.84
CA LEU A 98 -4.47 3.31 9.16
C LEU A 98 -4.75 4.64 9.86
N LYS A 99 -5.98 4.82 10.37
CA LYS A 99 -6.39 6.01 11.13
C LYS A 99 -5.61 6.15 12.45
N VAL A 100 -5.48 5.07 13.23
CA VAL A 100 -4.71 5.08 14.50
C VAL A 100 -3.24 5.42 14.25
N MET A 101 -2.68 4.93 13.13
CA MET A 101 -1.31 5.26 12.71
C MET A 101 -1.17 6.65 12.07
N ASN A 102 -2.25 7.44 11.96
CA ASN A 102 -2.27 8.74 11.28
C ASN A 102 -1.77 8.68 9.83
N ILE A 103 -2.00 7.58 9.13
CA ILE A 103 -1.65 7.42 7.71
C ILE A 103 -2.80 7.92 6.84
N PRO A 104 -2.63 9.02 6.07
CA PRO A 104 -3.65 9.50 5.17
C PRO A 104 -4.02 8.47 4.11
N VAL A 105 -5.31 8.34 3.83
CA VAL A 105 -5.88 7.34 2.92
C VAL A 105 -6.57 8.00 1.75
N MET A 106 -6.38 7.44 0.55
CA MET A 106 -7.23 7.65 -0.61
C MET A 106 -7.82 6.30 -1.04
N ILE A 107 -9.14 6.21 -1.15
CA ILE A 107 -9.81 5.02 -1.68
C ILE A 107 -10.03 5.23 -3.16
N LEU A 108 -9.44 4.37 -3.99
CA LEU A 108 -9.64 4.41 -5.43
C LEU A 108 -11.05 3.92 -5.80
N SER A 109 -11.74 4.71 -6.62
CA SER A 109 -13.02 4.36 -7.23
C SER A 109 -12.92 4.41 -8.75
N LYS A 110 -13.94 3.94 -9.45
CA LYS A 110 -14.01 4.03 -10.93
C LYS A 110 -14.05 5.49 -11.42
N ASP A 111 -14.53 6.39 -10.59
CA ASP A 111 -14.63 7.83 -10.88
C ASP A 111 -13.34 8.60 -10.53
N SER A 112 -12.37 7.92 -9.91
CA SER A 112 -11.08 8.55 -9.57
C SER A 112 -10.29 8.82 -10.84
N ASN A 113 -9.93 10.08 -11.05
CA ASN A 113 -9.13 10.44 -12.22
C ASN A 113 -7.62 10.40 -11.92
N LYS A 114 -6.82 10.33 -12.98
CA LYS A 114 -5.35 10.26 -12.89
C LYS A 114 -4.76 11.41 -12.06
N ASN A 115 -5.28 12.63 -12.20
CA ASN A 115 -4.74 13.79 -11.49
C ASN A 115 -4.96 13.70 -9.98
N GLN A 116 -6.10 13.17 -9.53
CA GLN A 116 -6.37 12.94 -8.10
C GLN A 116 -5.35 11.95 -7.51
N ILE A 117 -5.08 10.84 -8.21
CA ILE A 117 -4.12 9.83 -7.78
C ILE A 117 -2.71 10.44 -7.72
N VAL A 118 -2.29 11.14 -8.78
CA VAL A 118 -0.98 11.80 -8.83
C VAL A 118 -0.83 12.85 -7.72
N ASN A 119 -1.85 13.67 -7.49
CA ASN A 119 -1.83 14.69 -6.44
C ASN A 119 -1.77 14.05 -5.04
N PHE A 120 -2.46 12.94 -4.83
CA PHE A 120 -2.38 12.20 -3.58
C PHE A 120 -0.98 11.58 -3.38
N ALA A 121 -0.41 10.96 -4.40
CA ALA A 121 0.95 10.43 -4.34
C ALA A 121 2.01 11.53 -4.11
N LYS A 122 1.79 12.75 -4.63
CA LYS A 122 2.66 13.90 -4.36
C LYS A 122 2.66 14.35 -2.90
N LYS A 123 1.62 14.08 -2.12
CA LYS A 123 1.61 14.38 -0.67
C LYS A 123 2.73 13.64 0.06
N GLN A 124 2.95 12.37 -0.26
CA GLN A 124 4.06 11.58 0.29
C GLN A 124 5.40 12.30 0.05
N LYS A 125 5.63 12.80 -1.17
CA LYS A 125 6.88 13.51 -1.52
C LYS A 125 6.98 14.89 -0.87
N ASN A 126 5.92 15.69 -0.96
CA ASN A 126 5.96 17.11 -0.59
C ASN A 126 5.86 17.35 0.91
N GLN A 127 5.16 16.46 1.62
CA GLN A 127 4.95 16.56 3.07
C GLN A 127 5.86 15.61 3.87
N GLY A 128 6.60 14.72 3.20
CA GLY A 128 7.46 13.75 3.86
C GLY A 128 6.70 12.75 4.76
N ILE A 129 5.48 12.36 4.36
CA ILE A 129 4.62 11.47 5.15
C ILE A 129 4.27 10.19 4.39
N THR A 130 4.12 9.10 5.12
CA THR A 130 3.56 7.86 4.58
C THR A 130 2.09 8.05 4.22
N THR A 131 1.67 7.54 3.07
CA THR A 131 0.28 7.60 2.57
C THR A 131 -0.16 6.25 2.04
N ALA A 132 -1.47 5.96 2.04
CA ALA A 132 -2.04 4.69 1.59
C ALA A 132 -3.11 4.89 0.51
N LEU A 133 -2.91 4.30 -0.67
CA LEU A 133 -3.90 4.16 -1.73
C LEU A 133 -4.60 2.81 -1.58
N ILE A 134 -5.91 2.83 -1.40
CA ILE A 134 -6.72 1.62 -1.18
C ILE A 134 -7.43 1.22 -2.47
N LEU A 135 -7.27 -0.03 -2.86
CA LEU A 135 -7.82 -0.60 -4.09
C LEU A 135 -8.94 -1.59 -3.77
N LYS A 136 -10.17 -1.29 -4.19
CA LYS A 136 -11.28 -2.23 -4.13
C LYS A 136 -11.22 -3.21 -5.30
N LYS A 137 -11.82 -4.40 -5.14
CA LYS A 137 -12.05 -5.36 -6.23
C LYS A 137 -12.85 -4.69 -7.36
N GLY A 138 -12.48 -4.97 -8.61
CA GLY A 138 -13.18 -4.46 -9.80
C GLY A 138 -12.86 -3.00 -10.18
N VAL A 139 -11.86 -2.37 -9.55
CA VAL A 139 -11.45 -0.98 -9.89
C VAL A 139 -10.29 -0.96 -10.88
N ILE A 140 -9.38 -1.94 -10.82
CA ILE A 140 -8.17 -2.03 -11.65
C ILE A 140 -8.02 -3.35 -12.40
N GLU A 141 -9.06 -4.18 -12.42
CA GLU A 141 -9.08 -5.50 -13.09
C GLU A 141 -9.34 -5.39 -14.59
#